data_4ac74a15c35311cb9e76f240729cac2f
#
_entry.id   4ac74a15c35311cb9e76f240729cac2f
#
_cell.length_a   1.000
_cell.length_b   1.000
_cell.length_c   1.000
_cell.angle_alpha   90.00
_cell.angle_beta   90.00
_cell.angle_gamma   90.00
#
_symmetry.space_group_name_H-M   'P 1'
#
loop_
_entity.id
_entity.type
_entity.pdbx_description
1 polymer ?
#
loop_
_entity_poly.entity_id
_entity_poly.type
_entity_poly.pdbx_seq_one_letter_code
_entity_poly.pdbx_strand_id
1 'polypeptide(L)'
;MNILFIGNSYTYYSDMPEALFAPLAARAGLDCRVTSVTVGGCTLARFADEADGPGQKLREAITGQHYDLVVLQEHGLQPVKKPAIFEKSVAALLDLLAPQTRRFLLYATPGRKAGHADLLALGMTGEELTEKLAVAYDAVGRKFGLPVAQVGRAFVNYAAAHSEVELYDADLLHPSLLGSTLAAETILREILRLK
;
A
#
# COMPACT_ATOMS: atom_id res chain seq x y z
N MET A 1 16.84 5.33 9.09
CA MET A 1 15.82 5.81 8.11
C MET A 1 14.47 5.85 8.77
N ASN A 2 13.73 6.98 8.69
CA ASN A 2 12.37 7.10 9.23
C ASN A 2 11.37 6.88 8.10
N ILE A 3 10.49 5.89 8.24
CA ILE A 3 9.52 5.51 7.21
C ILE A 3 8.11 5.66 7.77
N LEU A 4 7.25 6.39 7.05
CA LEU A 4 5.83 6.52 7.36
C LEU A 4 5.00 5.68 6.39
N PHE A 5 4.14 4.81 6.92
CA PHE A 5 3.12 4.10 6.15
C PHE A 5 1.76 4.78 6.33
N ILE A 6 1.10 5.11 5.22
CA ILE A 6 -0.26 5.64 5.19
C ILE A 6 -1.13 4.70 4.37
N GLY A 7 -2.20 4.18 4.98
CA GLY A 7 -3.07 3.24 4.29
C GLY A 7 -4.21 2.70 5.14
N ASN A 8 -4.70 1.54 4.78
CA ASN A 8 -5.81 0.90 5.46
C ASN A 8 -5.46 -0.53 5.88
N SER A 9 -6.45 -1.43 5.95
CA SER A 9 -6.25 -2.81 6.40
C SER A 9 -5.20 -3.58 5.58
N TYR A 10 -5.04 -3.31 4.31
CA TYR A 10 -3.94 -3.92 3.53
C TYR A 10 -2.55 -3.57 4.05
N THR A 11 -2.41 -2.44 4.74
CA THR A 11 -1.16 -2.01 5.36
C THR A 11 -1.01 -2.59 6.77
N TYR A 12 -2.06 -2.57 7.61
CA TYR A 12 -1.91 -2.94 9.02
C TYR A 12 -2.20 -4.41 9.35
N TYR A 13 -2.75 -5.23 8.43
CA TYR A 13 -2.96 -6.65 8.71
C TYR A 13 -1.65 -7.33 9.12
N SER A 14 -1.73 -8.19 10.14
CA SER A 14 -0.57 -8.83 10.78
C SER A 14 0.47 -7.83 11.30
N ASP A 15 0.07 -6.61 11.66
CA ASP A 15 0.97 -5.51 12.07
C ASP A 15 2.14 -5.34 11.08
N MET A 16 1.83 -5.43 9.76
CA MET A 16 2.82 -5.57 8.70
C MET A 16 3.95 -4.56 8.76
N PRO A 17 3.74 -3.25 8.96
CA PRO A 17 4.84 -2.28 9.00
C PRO A 17 5.80 -2.52 10.17
N GLU A 18 5.29 -2.77 11.36
CA GLU A 18 6.06 -2.87 12.59
C GLU A 18 6.56 -4.30 12.86
N ALA A 19 5.66 -5.30 12.72
CA ALA A 19 5.98 -6.68 13.09
C ALA A 19 6.65 -7.49 11.98
N LEU A 20 6.43 -7.14 10.70
CA LEU A 20 6.99 -7.88 9.56
C LEU A 20 8.04 -7.07 8.80
N PHE A 21 7.70 -5.86 8.33
CA PHE A 21 8.60 -5.06 7.52
C PHE A 21 9.84 -4.60 8.30
N ALA A 22 9.70 -4.03 9.50
CA ALA A 22 10.83 -3.51 10.25
C ALA A 22 11.90 -4.58 10.58
N PRO A 23 11.54 -5.79 11.06
CA PRO A 23 12.51 -6.88 11.24
C PRO A 23 13.16 -7.36 9.94
N LEU A 24 12.41 -7.44 8.82
CA LEU A 24 12.96 -7.81 7.52
C LEU A 24 13.95 -6.76 7.03
N ALA A 25 13.63 -5.48 7.17
CA ALA A 25 14.50 -4.36 6.84
C ALA A 25 15.82 -4.42 7.63
N ALA A 26 15.74 -4.64 8.94
CA ALA A 26 16.92 -4.78 9.80
C ALA A 26 17.83 -5.95 9.36
N ARG A 27 17.25 -7.11 9.02
CA ARG A 27 18.00 -8.27 8.49
C ARG A 27 18.67 -7.98 7.16
N ALA A 28 18.05 -7.11 6.34
CA ALA A 28 18.62 -6.66 5.06
C ALA A 28 19.62 -5.50 5.20
N GLY A 29 20.02 -5.14 6.42
CA GLY A 29 20.95 -4.04 6.70
C GLY A 29 20.36 -2.65 6.53
N LEU A 30 19.02 -2.52 6.54
CA LEU A 30 18.31 -1.25 6.55
C LEU A 30 17.86 -0.92 7.97
N ASP A 31 18.66 -0.15 8.71
CA ASP A 31 18.23 0.38 9.99
C ASP A 31 17.15 1.43 9.78
N CYS A 32 15.91 1.12 10.22
CA CYS A 32 14.77 1.99 10.05
C CYS A 32 13.85 2.03 11.27
N ARG A 33 13.30 3.21 11.52
CA ARG A 33 12.17 3.42 12.41
C ARG A 33 10.90 3.53 11.56
N VAL A 34 9.91 2.72 11.88
CA VAL A 34 8.63 2.70 11.19
C VAL A 34 7.58 3.43 12.03
N THR A 35 6.74 4.18 11.35
CA THR A 35 5.51 4.78 11.89
C THR A 35 4.38 4.46 10.93
N SER A 36 3.21 4.10 11.44
CA SER A 36 2.03 3.86 10.60
C SER A 36 0.86 4.75 11.00
N VAL A 37 0.20 5.33 10.00
CA VAL A 37 -1.08 6.03 10.13
C VAL A 37 -2.09 5.30 9.27
N THR A 38 -2.83 4.41 9.89
CA THR A 38 -3.76 3.51 9.20
C THR A 38 -5.16 3.58 9.79
N VAL A 39 -6.17 3.43 8.92
CA VAL A 39 -7.58 3.37 9.30
C VAL A 39 -8.29 2.36 8.39
N GLY A 40 -9.04 1.41 8.95
CA GLY A 40 -9.73 0.36 8.21
C GLY A 40 -10.66 0.93 7.13
N GLY A 41 -10.59 0.39 5.90
CA GLY A 41 -11.41 0.83 4.77
C GLY A 41 -11.19 2.27 4.30
N CYS A 42 -10.19 2.96 4.82
CA CYS A 42 -9.93 4.37 4.50
C CYS A 42 -9.32 4.53 3.10
N THR A 43 -9.68 5.63 2.44
CA THR A 43 -9.08 6.08 1.17
C THR A 43 -8.03 7.15 1.41
N LEU A 44 -7.10 7.33 0.48
CA LEU A 44 -6.12 8.42 0.53
C LEU A 44 -6.78 9.81 0.53
N ALA A 45 -7.94 9.94 -0.12
CA ALA A 45 -8.72 11.18 -0.10
C ALA A 45 -9.09 11.62 1.32
N ARG A 46 -9.47 10.67 2.19
CA ARG A 46 -9.82 10.95 3.58
C ARG A 46 -8.63 11.36 4.43
N PHE A 47 -7.44 10.80 4.15
CA PHE A 47 -6.20 11.24 4.80
C PHE A 47 -5.77 12.65 4.36
N ALA A 48 -6.07 13.04 3.12
CA ALA A 48 -5.77 14.38 2.61
C ALA A 48 -6.72 15.44 3.19
N ASP A 49 -7.95 15.08 3.55
CA ASP A 49 -8.98 16.00 4.07
C ASP A 49 -8.73 16.35 5.55
N GLU A 50 -8.49 17.63 5.85
CA GLU A 50 -8.26 18.10 7.22
C GLU A 50 -9.52 18.06 8.11
N ALA A 51 -10.70 18.07 7.52
CA ALA A 51 -11.96 17.99 8.24
C ALA A 51 -12.32 16.54 8.61
N ASP A 52 -11.70 15.53 8.00
CA ASP A 52 -11.96 14.11 8.28
C ASP A 52 -11.03 13.59 9.40
N GLY A 53 -11.53 12.69 10.25
CA GLY A 53 -10.76 12.10 11.36
C GLY A 53 -9.44 11.46 10.93
N PRO A 54 -9.37 10.63 9.86
CA PRO A 54 -8.12 10.16 9.28
C PRO A 54 -7.14 11.27 8.90
N GLY A 55 -7.63 12.37 8.34
CA GLY A 55 -6.79 13.51 7.97
C GLY A 55 -6.25 14.27 9.20
N GLN A 56 -7.03 14.40 10.25
CA GLN A 56 -6.59 14.96 11.53
C GLN A 56 -5.51 14.07 12.16
N LYS A 57 -5.76 12.75 12.23
CA LYS A 57 -4.79 11.75 12.73
C LYS A 57 -3.47 11.81 11.97
N LEU A 58 -3.51 11.98 10.64
CA LEU A 58 -2.29 12.13 9.85
C LEU A 58 -1.54 13.40 10.22
N ARG A 59 -2.20 14.54 10.32
CA ARG A 59 -1.58 15.83 10.67
C ARG A 59 -0.96 15.81 12.06
N GLU A 60 -1.61 15.20 13.03
CA GLU A 60 -1.04 14.98 14.38
C GLU A 60 0.24 14.16 14.31
N ALA A 61 0.24 13.06 13.54
CA ALA A 61 1.38 12.16 13.42
C ALA A 61 2.59 12.80 12.72
N ILE A 62 2.37 13.72 11.78
CA ILE A 62 3.46 14.35 11.02
C ILE A 62 3.96 15.67 11.62
N THR A 63 3.25 16.24 12.61
CA THR A 63 3.62 17.51 13.22
C THR A 63 5.00 17.39 13.92
N GLY A 64 5.94 18.23 13.48
CA GLY A 64 7.31 18.24 14.00
C GLY A 64 8.14 17.01 13.65
N GLN A 65 7.64 16.13 12.78
CA GLN A 65 8.35 14.94 12.35
C GLN A 65 8.97 15.15 10.95
N HIS A 66 10.02 14.37 10.68
CA HIS A 66 10.63 14.25 9.35
C HIS A 66 10.78 12.79 8.97
N TYR A 67 10.42 12.46 7.74
CA TYR A 67 10.49 11.10 7.21
C TYR A 67 11.42 11.04 6.01
N ASP A 68 12.22 10.00 5.93
CA ASP A 68 13.07 9.73 4.77
C ASP A 68 12.27 9.16 3.60
N LEU A 69 11.12 8.51 3.91
CA LEU A 69 10.22 7.92 2.92
C LEU A 69 8.80 7.85 3.46
N VAL A 70 7.82 8.10 2.60
CA VAL A 70 6.40 7.82 2.87
C VAL A 70 5.88 6.78 1.90
N VAL A 71 5.24 5.73 2.42
CA VAL A 71 4.57 4.69 1.64
C VAL A 71 3.07 4.97 1.64
N LEU A 72 2.47 5.11 0.45
CA LEU A 72 1.06 5.41 0.26
C LEU A 72 0.31 4.19 -0.31
N GLN A 73 -0.74 3.75 0.39
CA GLN A 73 -1.59 2.65 -0.04
C GLN A 73 -3.05 3.11 -0.11
N GLU A 74 -3.67 3.00 -1.29
CA GLU A 74 -5.05 3.40 -1.54
C GLU A 74 -6.03 2.25 -1.25
N HIS A 75 -7.30 2.55 -1.00
CA HIS A 75 -8.37 1.57 -0.86
C HIS A 75 -8.48 0.67 -2.10
N GLY A 76 -8.59 -0.65 -1.88
CA GLY A 76 -8.37 -1.70 -2.87
C GLY A 76 -9.14 -1.62 -4.20
N LEU A 77 -10.27 -0.93 -4.31
CA LEU A 77 -10.98 -0.75 -5.58
C LEU A 77 -10.93 0.68 -6.12
N GLN A 78 -10.48 1.62 -5.32
CA GLN A 78 -10.48 3.05 -5.69
C GLN A 78 -9.69 3.33 -6.97
N PRO A 79 -8.46 2.77 -7.15
CA PRO A 79 -7.68 3.03 -8.36
C PRO A 79 -8.37 2.60 -9.64
N VAL A 80 -9.21 1.56 -9.59
CA VAL A 80 -9.94 1.05 -10.78
C VAL A 80 -11.30 1.74 -10.94
N LYS A 81 -12.06 1.90 -9.85
CA LYS A 81 -13.42 2.46 -9.91
C LYS A 81 -13.43 3.99 -10.04
N LYS A 82 -12.43 4.68 -9.49
CA LYS A 82 -12.37 6.14 -9.45
C LYS A 82 -10.93 6.64 -9.65
N PRO A 83 -10.29 6.37 -10.81
CA PRO A 83 -8.87 6.65 -11.03
C PRO A 83 -8.52 8.14 -10.88
N ALA A 84 -9.40 9.05 -11.30
CA ALA A 84 -9.18 10.49 -11.15
C ALA A 84 -9.19 10.93 -9.67
N ILE A 85 -9.98 10.28 -8.79
CA ILE A 85 -9.97 10.56 -7.37
C ILE A 85 -8.68 10.03 -6.76
N PHE A 86 -8.25 8.82 -7.12
CA PHE A 86 -6.97 8.26 -6.66
C PHE A 86 -5.80 9.18 -7.01
N GLU A 87 -5.71 9.60 -8.27
CA GLU A 87 -4.66 10.53 -8.73
C GLU A 87 -4.67 11.85 -7.95
N LYS A 88 -5.86 12.47 -7.79
CA LYS A 88 -6.03 13.72 -7.03
C LYS A 88 -5.63 13.55 -5.56
N SER A 89 -5.95 12.40 -4.96
CA SER A 89 -5.63 12.11 -3.56
C SER A 89 -4.12 11.96 -3.35
N VAL A 90 -3.44 11.29 -4.29
CA VAL A 90 -1.98 11.20 -4.25
C VAL A 90 -1.37 12.59 -4.37
N ALA A 91 -1.79 13.42 -5.34
CA ALA A 91 -1.29 14.78 -5.48
C ALA A 91 -1.45 15.60 -4.18
N ALA A 92 -2.64 15.55 -3.58
CA ALA A 92 -2.92 16.28 -2.34
C ALA A 92 -2.03 15.82 -1.17
N LEU A 93 -1.73 14.51 -1.07
CA LEU A 93 -0.83 13.99 -0.04
C LEU A 93 0.64 14.33 -0.32
N LEU A 94 1.07 14.38 -1.59
CA LEU A 94 2.41 14.86 -1.94
C LEU A 94 2.59 16.30 -1.48
N ASP A 95 1.61 17.18 -1.75
CA ASP A 95 1.65 18.59 -1.34
C ASP A 95 1.62 18.72 0.19
N LEU A 96 0.72 18.00 0.87
CA LEU A 96 0.60 18.03 2.33
C LEU A 96 1.89 17.58 3.02
N LEU A 97 2.57 16.56 2.49
CA LEU A 97 3.74 15.93 3.11
C LEU A 97 5.06 16.50 2.61
N ALA A 98 5.06 17.42 1.64
CA ALA A 98 6.26 18.05 1.10
C ALA A 98 7.19 18.68 2.16
N PRO A 99 6.69 19.27 3.28
CA PRO A 99 7.54 19.75 4.36
C PRO A 99 8.23 18.65 5.15
N GLN A 100 7.67 17.43 5.19
CA GLN A 100 8.15 16.30 6.00
C GLN A 100 9.03 15.33 5.20
N THR A 101 8.82 15.22 3.88
CA THR A 101 9.61 14.32 3.01
C THR A 101 9.58 14.75 1.56
N ARG A 102 10.57 14.29 0.78
CA ARG A 102 10.59 14.38 -0.68
C ARG A 102 10.57 13.02 -1.37
N ARG A 103 10.49 11.93 -0.61
CA ARG A 103 10.54 10.56 -1.14
C ARG A 103 9.25 9.83 -0.82
N PHE A 104 8.63 9.30 -1.86
CA PHE A 104 7.39 8.55 -1.75
C PHE A 104 7.50 7.23 -2.50
N LEU A 105 6.73 6.25 -2.05
CA LEU A 105 6.55 4.94 -2.67
C LEU A 105 5.07 4.61 -2.70
N LEU A 106 4.56 4.20 -3.84
CA LEU A 106 3.19 3.69 -3.94
C LEU A 106 3.17 2.19 -3.66
N TYR A 107 2.22 1.74 -2.85
CA TYR A 107 1.97 0.32 -2.57
C TYR A 107 0.75 -0.14 -3.39
N ALA A 108 0.99 -0.80 -4.53
CA ALA A 108 -0.04 -1.39 -5.36
C ALA A 108 -0.55 -2.69 -4.74
N THR A 109 -1.80 -2.68 -4.27
CA THR A 109 -2.42 -3.79 -3.56
C THR A 109 -2.79 -4.95 -4.49
N PRO A 110 -2.88 -6.19 -3.99
CA PRO A 110 -3.47 -7.30 -4.73
C PRO A 110 -4.97 -7.07 -5.00
N GLY A 111 -5.51 -7.79 -5.96
CA GLY A 111 -6.95 -7.88 -6.20
C GLY A 111 -7.67 -8.61 -5.06
N ARG A 112 -8.63 -9.45 -5.44
CA ARG A 112 -9.39 -10.30 -4.52
C ARG A 112 -9.10 -11.76 -4.83
N LYS A 113 -9.23 -12.64 -3.85
CA LYS A 113 -9.22 -14.08 -4.10
C LYS A 113 -10.50 -14.51 -4.84
N ALA A 114 -10.40 -15.57 -5.65
CA ALA A 114 -11.54 -16.18 -6.32
C ALA A 114 -12.68 -16.49 -5.33
N GLY A 115 -13.92 -16.16 -5.71
CA GLY A 115 -15.10 -16.30 -4.84
C GLY A 115 -15.50 -15.02 -4.09
N HIS A 116 -14.65 -14.00 -4.04
CA HIS A 116 -15.03 -12.74 -3.39
C HIS A 116 -16.13 -11.99 -4.19
N ALA A 117 -17.11 -11.43 -3.46
CA ALA A 117 -18.27 -10.76 -4.06
C ALA A 117 -17.92 -9.60 -5.01
N ASP A 118 -16.83 -8.87 -4.74
CA ASP A 118 -16.35 -7.79 -5.62
C ASP A 118 -16.02 -8.30 -7.03
N LEU A 119 -15.44 -9.51 -7.16
CA LEU A 119 -15.09 -10.09 -8.46
C LEU A 119 -16.35 -10.43 -9.25
N LEU A 120 -17.36 -11.00 -8.59
CA LEU A 120 -18.65 -11.30 -9.21
C LEU A 120 -19.33 -10.01 -9.71
N ALA A 121 -19.32 -8.96 -8.87
CA ALA A 121 -19.91 -7.66 -9.22
C ALA A 121 -19.17 -6.94 -10.36
N LEU A 122 -17.86 -7.21 -10.52
CA LEU A 122 -17.04 -6.62 -11.58
C LEU A 122 -16.95 -7.47 -12.84
N GLY A 123 -17.40 -8.74 -12.79
CA GLY A 123 -17.25 -9.71 -13.89
C GLY A 123 -15.78 -9.98 -14.23
N MET A 124 -14.92 -10.08 -13.21
CA MET A 124 -13.46 -10.23 -13.38
C MET A 124 -12.91 -11.37 -12.53
N THR A 125 -11.76 -11.89 -12.91
CA THR A 125 -10.93 -12.73 -12.04
C THR A 125 -10.09 -11.88 -11.07
N GLY A 126 -9.52 -12.51 -10.04
CA GLY A 126 -8.60 -11.84 -9.12
C GLY A 126 -7.33 -11.32 -9.79
N GLU A 127 -6.82 -12.07 -10.77
CA GLU A 127 -5.64 -11.70 -11.57
C GLU A 127 -5.93 -10.50 -12.48
N GLU A 128 -7.08 -10.49 -13.15
CA GLU A 128 -7.50 -9.35 -13.99
C GLU A 128 -7.68 -8.08 -13.15
N LEU A 129 -8.28 -8.19 -11.95
CA LEU A 129 -8.40 -7.05 -11.04
C LEU A 129 -7.02 -6.58 -10.56
N THR A 130 -6.13 -7.53 -10.21
CA THR A 130 -4.75 -7.22 -9.80
C THR A 130 -4.00 -6.46 -10.89
N GLU A 131 -4.09 -6.89 -12.14
CA GLU A 131 -3.40 -6.21 -13.25
C GLU A 131 -4.00 -4.81 -13.50
N LYS A 132 -5.32 -4.65 -13.42
CA LYS A 132 -5.95 -3.31 -13.52
C LYS A 132 -5.49 -2.37 -12.41
N LEU A 133 -5.37 -2.87 -11.18
CA LEU A 133 -4.82 -2.11 -10.06
C LEU A 133 -3.36 -1.73 -10.34
N ALA A 134 -2.54 -2.69 -10.73
CA ALA A 134 -1.13 -2.45 -11.04
C ALA A 134 -0.95 -1.37 -12.13
N VAL A 135 -1.72 -1.45 -13.21
CA VAL A 135 -1.70 -0.44 -14.30
C VAL A 135 -2.12 0.94 -13.78
N ALA A 136 -3.15 1.02 -12.92
CA ALA A 136 -3.60 2.29 -12.36
C ALA A 136 -2.54 2.93 -11.45
N TYR A 137 -1.88 2.13 -10.60
CA TYR A 137 -0.76 2.60 -9.78
C TYR A 137 0.45 3.01 -10.63
N ASP A 138 0.79 2.25 -11.67
CA ASP A 138 1.87 2.59 -12.61
C ASP A 138 1.59 3.92 -13.34
N ALA A 139 0.33 4.19 -13.70
CA ALA A 139 -0.06 5.44 -14.34
C ALA A 139 0.18 6.64 -13.41
N VAL A 140 -0.25 6.53 -12.14
CA VAL A 140 -0.02 7.58 -11.12
C VAL A 140 1.47 7.69 -10.79
N GLY A 141 2.17 6.56 -10.66
CA GLY A 141 3.62 6.54 -10.44
C GLY A 141 4.38 7.27 -11.53
N ARG A 142 4.10 7.00 -12.81
CA ARG A 142 4.71 7.71 -13.95
C ARG A 142 4.38 9.19 -13.94
N LYS A 143 3.13 9.56 -13.65
CA LYS A 143 2.69 10.96 -13.65
C LYS A 143 3.45 11.81 -12.64
N PHE A 144 3.70 11.28 -11.45
CA PHE A 144 4.35 12.00 -10.35
C PHE A 144 5.83 11.62 -10.14
N GLY A 145 6.39 10.75 -10.98
CA GLY A 145 7.78 10.28 -10.83
C GLY A 145 7.99 9.42 -9.58
N LEU A 146 6.98 8.64 -9.17
CA LEU A 146 7.02 7.83 -7.97
C LEU A 146 7.27 6.36 -8.28
N PRO A 147 8.15 5.66 -7.54
CA PRO A 147 8.28 4.22 -7.60
C PRO A 147 7.00 3.53 -7.09
N VAL A 148 6.79 2.31 -7.56
CA VAL A 148 5.61 1.50 -7.20
C VAL A 148 6.06 0.11 -6.75
N ALA A 149 5.78 -0.25 -5.51
CA ALA A 149 5.90 -1.63 -5.03
C ALA A 149 4.70 -2.45 -5.53
N GLN A 150 4.92 -3.32 -6.51
CA GLN A 150 3.91 -4.12 -7.19
C GLN A 150 3.54 -5.37 -6.38
N VAL A 151 2.97 -5.16 -5.17
CA VAL A 151 2.61 -6.25 -4.26
C VAL A 151 1.55 -7.16 -4.88
N GLY A 152 0.58 -6.59 -5.59
CA GLY A 152 -0.44 -7.40 -6.27
C GLY A 152 0.15 -8.37 -7.29
N ARG A 153 1.07 -7.91 -8.14
CA ARG A 153 1.77 -8.79 -9.09
C ARG A 153 2.64 -9.83 -8.39
N ALA A 154 3.25 -9.47 -7.24
CA ALA A 154 3.98 -10.44 -6.42
C ALA A 154 3.08 -11.55 -5.90
N PHE A 155 1.84 -11.23 -5.48
CA PHE A 155 0.85 -12.22 -5.06
C PHE A 155 0.52 -13.20 -6.19
N VAL A 156 0.20 -12.71 -7.38
CA VAL A 156 -0.12 -13.55 -8.56
C VAL A 156 1.05 -14.46 -8.90
N ASN A 157 2.26 -13.91 -8.97
CA ASN A 157 3.46 -14.69 -9.32
C ASN A 157 3.80 -15.74 -8.25
N TYR A 158 3.64 -15.40 -6.98
CA TYR A 158 3.91 -16.33 -5.89
C TYR A 158 2.90 -17.48 -5.87
N ALA A 159 1.61 -17.18 -6.01
CA ALA A 159 0.55 -18.19 -6.07
C ALA A 159 0.71 -19.12 -7.29
N ALA A 160 1.14 -18.60 -8.44
CA ALA A 160 1.41 -19.43 -9.62
C ALA A 160 2.57 -20.41 -9.43
N ALA A 161 3.59 -20.02 -8.65
CA ALA A 161 4.75 -20.86 -8.34
C ALA A 161 4.52 -21.82 -7.16
N HIS A 162 3.53 -21.55 -6.30
CA HIS A 162 3.25 -22.25 -5.04
C HIS A 162 1.74 -22.42 -4.86
N SER A 163 1.15 -23.36 -5.60
CA SER A 163 -0.31 -23.56 -5.63
C SER A 163 -0.92 -24.02 -4.30
N GLU A 164 -0.11 -24.56 -3.39
CA GLU A 164 -0.50 -25.04 -2.07
C GLU A 164 -0.60 -23.95 -1.01
N VAL A 165 -0.14 -22.73 -1.30
CA VAL A 165 -0.10 -21.67 -0.29
C VAL A 165 -1.32 -20.75 -0.34
N GLU A 166 -1.66 -20.22 0.83
CA GLU A 166 -2.76 -19.30 1.00
C GLU A 166 -2.25 -17.90 1.33
N LEU A 167 -2.40 -16.99 0.39
CA LEU A 167 -1.97 -15.58 0.54
C LEU A 167 -3.06 -14.65 1.06
N TYR A 168 -4.32 -15.13 1.10
CA TYR A 168 -5.46 -14.36 1.58
C TYR A 168 -6.02 -14.97 2.85
N ASP A 169 -6.63 -14.16 3.68
CA ASP A 169 -7.39 -14.60 4.84
C ASP A 169 -8.74 -15.23 4.41
N ALA A 170 -9.47 -15.79 5.34
CA ALA A 170 -10.75 -16.47 5.10
C ALA A 170 -11.82 -15.57 4.46
N ASP A 171 -11.69 -14.25 4.58
CA ASP A 171 -12.58 -13.28 3.96
C ASP A 171 -12.32 -13.06 2.46
N LEU A 172 -11.32 -13.71 1.86
CA LEU A 172 -10.94 -13.65 0.45
C LEU A 172 -10.47 -12.24 -0.01
N LEU A 173 -10.23 -11.35 0.94
CA LEU A 173 -9.93 -9.96 0.74
C LEU A 173 -8.57 -9.57 1.33
N HIS A 174 -8.42 -9.77 2.63
CA HIS A 174 -7.24 -9.34 3.35
C HIS A 174 -6.08 -10.33 3.19
N PRO A 175 -4.83 -9.86 3.27
CA PRO A 175 -3.68 -10.75 3.23
C PRO A 175 -3.63 -11.64 4.47
N SER A 176 -3.33 -12.94 4.29
CA SER A 176 -2.91 -13.81 5.36
C SER A 176 -1.58 -13.34 5.98
N LEU A 177 -1.08 -14.01 7.02
CA LEU A 177 0.26 -13.74 7.54
C LEU A 177 1.34 -13.89 6.45
N LEU A 178 1.23 -14.93 5.61
CA LEU A 178 2.14 -15.13 4.48
C LEU A 178 1.98 -14.02 3.43
N GLY A 179 0.75 -13.64 3.11
CA GLY A 179 0.47 -12.53 2.20
C GLY A 179 1.03 -11.20 2.72
N SER A 180 0.85 -10.90 4.01
CA SER A 180 1.43 -9.72 4.65
C SER A 180 2.96 -9.74 4.64
N THR A 181 3.58 -10.91 4.83
CA THR A 181 5.04 -11.07 4.73
C THR A 181 5.53 -10.80 3.31
N LEU A 182 4.85 -11.36 2.29
CA LEU A 182 5.18 -11.11 0.89
C LEU A 182 5.01 -9.64 0.51
N ALA A 183 4.00 -8.95 1.06
CA ALA A 183 3.84 -7.51 0.88
C ALA A 183 5.03 -6.73 1.48
N ALA A 184 5.42 -7.04 2.71
CA ALA A 184 6.57 -6.44 3.37
C ALA A 184 7.88 -6.64 2.60
N GLU A 185 8.14 -7.86 2.11
CA GLU A 185 9.33 -8.19 1.30
C GLU A 185 9.33 -7.43 -0.04
N THR A 186 8.16 -7.31 -0.68
CA THR A 186 8.04 -6.60 -1.96
C THR A 186 8.29 -5.11 -1.80
N ILE A 187 7.74 -4.50 -0.75
CA ILE A 187 7.98 -3.09 -0.40
C ILE A 187 9.46 -2.89 -0.06
N LEU A 188 10.04 -3.75 0.77
CA LEU A 188 11.46 -3.65 1.13
C LEU A 188 12.38 -3.75 -0.09
N ARG A 189 12.12 -4.70 -1.00
CA ARG A 189 12.88 -4.85 -2.25
C ARG A 189 12.86 -3.58 -3.08
N GLU A 190 11.73 -2.91 -3.18
CA GLU A 190 11.63 -1.66 -3.92
C GLU A 190 12.39 -0.53 -3.19
N ILE A 191 12.28 -0.42 -1.88
CA ILE A 191 13.03 0.57 -1.08
C ILE A 191 14.56 0.39 -1.25
N LEU A 192 15.04 -0.84 -1.28
CA LEU A 192 16.48 -1.13 -1.46
C LEU A 192 16.98 -0.74 -2.87
N ARG A 193 16.11 -0.74 -3.89
CA ARG A 193 16.46 -0.27 -5.26
C ARG A 193 16.54 1.25 -5.36
N LEU A 194 15.96 1.97 -4.42
CA LEU A 194 15.95 3.44 -4.39
C LEU A 194 17.20 4.04 -3.69
N LYS A 195 18.06 3.20 -3.12
CA LYS A 195 19.32 3.61 -2.51
C LYS A 195 20.41 3.77 -3.55
#